data_698b25b9ae4a5578f47eb4e927d252ca
#
_entry.id   698b25b9ae4a5578f47eb4e927d252ca
#
_cell.length_a   1.000
_cell.length_b   1.000
_cell.length_c   1.000
_cell.angle_alpha   90.00
_cell.angle_beta   90.00
_cell.angle_gamma   90.00
#
_symmetry.space_group_name_H-M   'P 1'
#
loop_
_entity.id
_entity.type
_entity.pdbx_description
1 polymer ?
#
loop_
_entity_poly.entity_id
_entity_poly.type
_entity_poly.pdbx_seq_one_letter_code
_entity_poly.pdbx_strand_id
1 'polypeptide(L)'
;MYWIGYDIGSSSIKAALIYEDDGRVLAVEQFPKKEMPIVSEQIGWAEQDPELWWQHVCTLTKTLIEDNRISKNDIKGIGISYQMHGLVVVGKDLKPLRPSIIWCDSRAVTIGENLFHSAGTEKCVEHVLNSPGNFTLSKLIWIKENEPEIYNRIYKFMLPGDFIALKLSGECVTTPSGLSEGIMWDFKNDSLANWLLEDAGIDPSLVSDIKPSFSEQGFVNKQGASESGLPEGIPIMYRAGDQPNNALSLNVMEPGEIAATGGTSGVVYAISGQKNTNEHTRINSFAHTNHKADQTRIGKLLCINGTGIQYSWIKNELTSELSYNQMNQAAESVPVGSDGLQILPFGNGAERMLENCNKGSRIHNLNFNVHKSAHIFRAALEGIAFSFVYGMEILKNDGVDITSIKAGNDNLFRAEVFAKTIATLTQSKINIVETTGAVGAARAAAYAAGKFANMGEATATDKIQLTHEPDATVEPYQEAYNAWKKTLQEYLKN
;
A
#
# COMPACT_ATOMS: atom_id res chain seq x y z
N MET A 1 -16.08 22.56 -11.71
CA MET A 1 -16.35 21.89 -10.45
C MET A 1 -15.17 21.00 -10.10
N TYR A 2 -15.00 20.65 -8.80
CA TYR A 2 -13.81 19.93 -8.32
C TYR A 2 -14.21 18.76 -7.42
N TRP A 3 -13.35 17.73 -7.39
CA TRP A 3 -13.35 16.65 -6.40
C TRP A 3 -12.09 16.72 -5.60
N ILE A 4 -12.20 16.47 -4.28
CA ILE A 4 -11.04 16.46 -3.38
C ILE A 4 -10.75 15.02 -2.95
N GLY A 5 -9.48 14.63 -3.00
CA GLY A 5 -9.00 13.36 -2.49
C GLY A 5 -7.95 13.57 -1.41
N TYR A 6 -8.01 12.75 -0.37
CA TYR A 6 -7.02 12.69 0.70
C TYR A 6 -6.27 11.37 0.68
N ASP A 7 -5.02 11.40 1.07
CA ASP A 7 -4.19 10.22 1.30
C ASP A 7 -3.56 10.36 2.68
N ILE A 8 -4.09 9.62 3.65
CA ILE A 8 -3.75 9.71 5.07
C ILE A 8 -2.59 8.77 5.37
N GLY A 9 -1.36 9.20 5.11
CA GLY A 9 -0.16 8.44 5.42
C GLY A 9 0.32 8.63 6.87
N SER A 10 1.24 7.78 7.31
CA SER A 10 1.87 7.87 8.64
C SER A 10 2.96 8.95 8.72
N SER A 11 3.63 9.27 7.61
CA SER A 11 4.65 10.33 7.57
C SER A 11 4.05 11.70 7.30
N SER A 12 3.01 11.75 6.47
CA SER A 12 2.35 12.99 6.03
C SER A 12 1.00 12.68 5.41
N ILE A 13 0.16 13.71 5.30
CA ILE A 13 -1.09 13.64 4.57
C ILE A 13 -0.91 14.39 3.26
N LYS A 14 -1.45 13.82 2.17
CA LYS A 14 -1.56 14.47 0.87
C LYS A 14 -3.02 14.76 0.58
N ALA A 15 -3.27 15.86 -0.11
CA ALA A 15 -4.59 16.17 -0.65
C ALA A 15 -4.46 16.64 -2.10
N ALA A 16 -5.44 16.31 -2.92
CA ALA A 16 -5.46 16.65 -4.33
C ALA A 16 -6.82 17.20 -4.73
N LEU A 17 -6.83 18.17 -5.64
CA LEU A 17 -8.00 18.66 -6.35
C LEU A 17 -7.92 18.22 -7.80
N ILE A 18 -9.00 17.66 -8.31
CA ILE A 18 -9.17 17.33 -9.73
C ILE A 18 -10.38 18.07 -10.32
N TYR A 19 -10.34 18.31 -11.62
CA TYR A 19 -11.50 18.78 -12.37
C TYR A 19 -12.52 17.65 -12.55
N GLU A 20 -13.81 18.00 -12.39
CA GLU A 20 -14.92 17.06 -12.55
C GLU A 20 -15.06 16.55 -13.98
N ASP A 21 -14.73 17.37 -14.97
CA ASP A 21 -15.05 17.12 -16.38
C ASP A 21 -14.13 16.06 -17.02
N ASP A 22 -12.86 16.02 -16.62
CA ASP A 22 -11.85 15.18 -17.27
C ASP A 22 -10.88 14.46 -16.31
N GLY A 23 -11.06 14.63 -14.99
CA GLY A 23 -10.18 14.02 -13.99
C GLY A 23 -8.76 14.61 -13.92
N ARG A 24 -8.48 15.67 -14.68
CA ARG A 24 -7.19 16.35 -14.68
C ARG A 24 -6.90 16.98 -13.33
N VAL A 25 -5.64 16.84 -12.88
CA VAL A 25 -5.18 17.39 -11.61
C VAL A 25 -5.08 18.92 -11.68
N LEU A 26 -5.73 19.61 -10.74
CA LEU A 26 -5.53 21.05 -10.53
C LEU A 26 -4.34 21.30 -9.61
N ALA A 27 -4.32 20.65 -8.45
CA ALA A 27 -3.30 20.85 -7.43
C ALA A 27 -3.13 19.59 -6.56
N VAL A 28 -1.91 19.41 -6.04
CA VAL A 28 -1.59 18.42 -5.01
C VAL A 28 -0.74 19.10 -3.95
N GLU A 29 -1.14 18.96 -2.70
CA GLU A 29 -0.42 19.48 -1.54
C GLU A 29 -0.14 18.38 -0.52
N GLN A 30 0.92 18.59 0.27
CA GLN A 30 1.34 17.69 1.34
C GLN A 30 1.58 18.48 2.64
N PHE A 31 1.09 17.95 3.74
CA PHE A 31 1.35 18.49 5.06
C PHE A 31 1.42 17.36 6.11
N PRO A 32 2.30 17.45 7.11
CA PRO A 32 3.34 18.46 7.23
C PRO A 32 4.47 18.25 6.19
N LYS A 33 5.33 19.24 6.04
CA LYS A 33 6.53 19.14 5.17
C LYS A 33 7.66 18.30 5.79
N LYS A 34 7.60 18.09 7.12
CA LYS A 34 8.45 17.16 7.87
C LYS A 34 7.58 15.98 8.30
N GLU A 35 8.20 14.82 8.46
CA GLU A 35 7.47 13.62 8.87
C GLU A 35 6.76 13.81 10.22
N MET A 36 5.54 13.28 10.31
CA MET A 36 4.78 13.23 11.55
C MET A 36 5.49 12.32 12.57
N PRO A 37 5.47 12.66 13.86
CA PRO A 37 6.06 11.82 14.88
C PRO A 37 5.29 10.50 15.01
N ILE A 38 6.04 9.43 15.20
CA ILE A 38 5.54 8.13 15.63
C ILE A 38 6.00 7.96 17.09
N VAL A 39 5.05 7.70 18.00
CA VAL A 39 5.34 7.43 19.39
C VAL A 39 5.64 5.94 19.54
N SER A 40 6.78 5.62 20.14
CA SER A 40 7.23 4.24 20.39
C SER A 40 7.71 4.13 21.85
N GLU A 41 6.80 3.83 22.75
CA GLU A 41 7.13 3.70 24.18
C GLU A 41 7.88 2.40 24.51
N GLN A 42 7.71 1.38 23.64
CA GLN A 42 8.40 0.09 23.75
C GLN A 42 8.89 -0.35 22.38
N ILE A 43 9.89 -1.23 22.35
CA ILE A 43 10.38 -1.81 21.09
C ILE A 43 9.24 -2.53 20.36
N GLY A 44 9.05 -2.20 19.11
CA GLY A 44 7.99 -2.77 18.25
C GLY A 44 6.63 -2.08 18.39
N TRP A 45 6.48 -1.09 19.27
CA TRP A 45 5.27 -0.28 19.34
C TRP A 45 5.35 0.92 18.39
N ALA A 46 4.21 1.27 17.80
CA ALA A 46 4.09 2.45 16.95
C ALA A 46 2.67 3.02 17.02
N GLU A 47 2.57 4.24 17.52
CA GLU A 47 1.30 4.94 17.73
C GLU A 47 1.33 6.34 17.16
N GLN A 48 0.15 6.83 16.76
CA GLN A 48 -0.07 8.22 16.34
C GLN A 48 -1.40 8.74 16.88
N ASP A 49 -1.48 10.05 17.16
CA ASP A 49 -2.72 10.71 17.54
C ASP A 49 -3.63 10.88 16.31
N PRO A 50 -4.83 10.26 16.26
CA PRO A 50 -5.75 10.43 15.15
C PRO A 50 -6.25 11.88 14.98
N GLU A 51 -6.32 12.66 16.05
CA GLU A 51 -6.71 14.07 15.97
C GLU A 51 -5.68 14.91 15.24
N LEU A 52 -4.40 14.53 15.27
CA LEU A 52 -3.35 15.17 14.48
C LEU A 52 -3.60 14.97 12.97
N TRP A 53 -4.02 13.77 12.54
CA TRP A 53 -4.39 13.54 11.14
C TRP A 53 -5.54 14.45 10.71
N TRP A 54 -6.57 14.58 11.55
CA TRP A 54 -7.69 15.45 11.27
C TRP A 54 -7.27 16.94 11.15
N GLN A 55 -6.42 17.43 12.07
CA GLN A 55 -5.90 18.78 12.01
C GLN A 55 -5.14 19.04 10.69
N HIS A 56 -4.37 18.06 10.23
CA HIS A 56 -3.62 18.17 8.98
C HIS A 56 -4.54 18.13 7.75
N VAL A 57 -5.59 17.30 7.75
CA VAL A 57 -6.64 17.32 6.73
C VAL A 57 -7.28 18.70 6.65
N CYS A 58 -7.66 19.28 7.79
CA CYS A 58 -8.26 20.64 7.84
C CYS A 58 -7.29 21.70 7.30
N THR A 59 -6.01 21.63 7.66
CA THR A 59 -4.99 22.57 7.17
C THR A 59 -4.84 22.46 5.65
N LEU A 60 -4.65 21.24 5.13
CA LEU A 60 -4.50 21.01 3.67
C LEU A 60 -5.71 21.46 2.89
N THR A 61 -6.91 21.20 3.38
CA THR A 61 -8.15 21.60 2.71
C THR A 61 -8.21 23.12 2.53
N LYS A 62 -7.93 23.88 3.61
CA LYS A 62 -7.92 25.34 3.57
C LYS A 62 -6.83 25.86 2.64
N THR A 63 -5.61 25.33 2.74
CA THR A 63 -4.49 25.69 1.86
C THR A 63 -4.84 25.46 0.37
N LEU A 64 -5.39 24.28 0.03
CA LEU A 64 -5.78 23.99 -1.36
C LEU A 64 -6.83 24.96 -1.90
N ILE A 65 -7.83 25.32 -1.09
CA ILE A 65 -8.89 26.25 -1.49
C ILE A 65 -8.31 27.65 -1.69
N GLU A 66 -7.51 28.14 -0.75
CA GLU A 66 -6.92 29.49 -0.73
C GLU A 66 -5.88 29.67 -1.84
N ASP A 67 -4.90 28.78 -1.94
CA ASP A 67 -3.79 28.90 -2.89
C ASP A 67 -4.27 28.80 -4.35
N ASN A 68 -5.28 27.99 -4.60
CA ASN A 68 -5.86 27.83 -5.94
C ASN A 68 -7.01 28.83 -6.22
N ARG A 69 -7.35 29.68 -5.25
CA ARG A 69 -8.38 30.72 -5.37
C ARG A 69 -9.74 30.19 -5.87
N ILE A 70 -10.11 28.98 -5.43
CA ILE A 70 -11.38 28.36 -5.81
C ILE A 70 -12.46 28.69 -4.77
N SER A 71 -13.71 28.66 -5.20
CA SER A 71 -14.83 28.67 -4.24
C SER A 71 -14.97 27.29 -3.60
N LYS A 72 -15.07 27.23 -2.27
CA LYS A 72 -15.35 25.95 -1.59
C LYS A 72 -16.61 25.28 -2.13
N ASN A 73 -17.62 26.05 -2.55
CA ASN A 73 -18.88 25.55 -3.09
C ASN A 73 -18.73 24.84 -4.45
N ASP A 74 -17.57 24.97 -5.09
CA ASP A 74 -17.25 24.25 -6.33
C ASP A 74 -16.72 22.85 -6.06
N ILE A 75 -16.41 22.49 -4.81
CA ILE A 75 -16.03 21.12 -4.41
C ILE A 75 -17.32 20.31 -4.27
N LYS A 76 -17.40 19.16 -4.97
CA LYS A 76 -18.62 18.35 -5.12
C LYS A 76 -18.62 17.04 -4.34
N GLY A 77 -17.46 16.58 -3.89
CA GLY A 77 -17.38 15.38 -3.07
C GLY A 77 -15.95 14.99 -2.73
N ILE A 78 -15.82 13.94 -1.94
CA ILE A 78 -14.61 13.56 -1.22
C ILE A 78 -14.29 12.09 -1.47
N GLY A 79 -12.98 11.79 -1.69
CA GLY A 79 -12.42 10.45 -1.61
C GLY A 79 -11.30 10.38 -0.57
N ILE A 80 -11.16 9.23 0.10
CA ILE A 80 -10.19 9.05 1.17
C ILE A 80 -9.38 7.75 0.94
N SER A 81 -8.08 7.90 0.78
CA SER A 81 -7.07 6.86 0.91
C SER A 81 -6.41 6.96 2.28
N TYR A 82 -5.94 5.85 2.83
CA TYR A 82 -5.35 5.86 4.18
C TYR A 82 -4.35 4.72 4.39
N GLN A 83 -3.38 4.93 5.32
CA GLN A 83 -2.47 3.88 5.79
C GLN A 83 -3.26 2.66 6.29
N MET A 84 -2.93 1.48 5.77
CA MET A 84 -3.65 0.24 6.06
C MET A 84 -3.43 -0.25 7.51
N HIS A 85 -4.30 -1.15 7.97
CA HIS A 85 -4.16 -1.96 9.20
C HIS A 85 -4.08 -1.18 10.51
N GLY A 86 -4.26 0.14 10.51
CA GLY A 86 -4.32 0.95 11.72
C GLY A 86 -5.59 0.66 12.52
N LEU A 87 -5.55 0.91 13.84
CA LEU A 87 -6.70 0.77 14.72
C LEU A 87 -6.94 2.07 15.48
N VAL A 88 -8.08 2.69 15.24
CA VAL A 88 -8.64 3.77 16.04
C VAL A 88 -9.84 3.23 16.82
N VAL A 89 -9.93 3.50 18.11
CA VAL A 89 -11.09 3.14 18.94
C VAL A 89 -11.74 4.41 19.49
N VAL A 90 -13.05 4.53 19.33
CA VAL A 90 -13.80 5.71 19.76
C VAL A 90 -14.87 5.37 20.81
N GLY A 91 -15.09 6.33 21.71
CA GLY A 91 -16.18 6.27 22.71
C GLY A 91 -17.53 6.70 22.12
N LYS A 92 -18.58 6.67 22.95
CA LYS A 92 -19.94 7.12 22.59
C LYS A 92 -20.01 8.62 22.21
N ASP A 93 -19.03 9.39 22.65
CA ASP A 93 -18.87 10.80 22.26
C ASP A 93 -18.11 10.97 20.92
N LEU A 94 -17.83 9.88 20.23
CA LEU A 94 -17.12 9.78 18.95
C LEU A 94 -15.68 10.32 18.99
N LYS A 95 -15.08 10.41 20.18
CA LYS A 95 -13.68 10.81 20.36
C LYS A 95 -12.78 9.60 20.52
N PRO A 96 -11.52 9.68 20.03
CA PRO A 96 -10.53 8.64 20.28
C PRO A 96 -10.34 8.39 21.77
N LEU A 97 -10.32 7.13 22.17
CA LEU A 97 -10.10 6.71 23.55
C LEU A 97 -8.60 6.60 23.89
N ARG A 98 -7.77 6.50 22.85
CA ARG A 98 -6.31 6.40 22.94
C ARG A 98 -5.67 6.75 21.59
N PRO A 99 -4.32 6.93 21.51
CA PRO A 99 -3.61 7.00 20.25
C PRO A 99 -3.86 5.75 19.39
N SER A 100 -3.88 5.92 18.07
CA SER A 100 -4.04 4.82 17.12
C SER A 100 -2.82 3.92 17.11
N ILE A 101 -3.02 2.61 17.16
CA ILE A 101 -1.98 1.62 16.87
C ILE A 101 -1.85 1.52 15.35
N ILE A 102 -0.72 1.97 14.78
CA ILE A 102 -0.57 2.09 13.33
C ILE A 102 0.03 0.82 12.68
N TRP A 103 0.15 0.83 11.36
CA TRP A 103 0.51 -0.34 10.55
C TRP A 103 1.84 -1.02 10.91
N CYS A 104 2.87 -0.23 11.26
CA CYS A 104 4.21 -0.74 11.58
C CYS A 104 4.38 -1.21 13.04
N ASP A 105 3.33 -1.13 13.86
CA ASP A 105 3.32 -1.69 15.21
C ASP A 105 3.32 -3.21 15.18
N SER A 106 4.09 -3.87 16.03
CA SER A 106 4.22 -5.33 16.07
C SER A 106 3.75 -5.99 17.37
N ARG A 107 3.12 -5.21 18.29
CA ARG A 107 2.70 -5.72 19.61
C ARG A 107 1.69 -6.87 19.56
N ALA A 108 0.89 -6.96 18.47
CA ALA A 108 -0.20 -7.92 18.34
C ALA A 108 0.17 -9.17 17.51
N VAL A 109 1.43 -9.32 17.07
CA VAL A 109 1.89 -10.45 16.23
C VAL A 109 1.55 -11.79 16.87
N THR A 110 1.97 -12.03 18.11
CA THR A 110 1.74 -13.29 18.82
C THR A 110 0.24 -13.56 19.06
N ILE A 111 -0.55 -12.51 19.30
CA ILE A 111 -2.01 -12.62 19.44
C ILE A 111 -2.63 -13.11 18.13
N GLY A 112 -2.23 -12.52 17.01
CA GLY A 112 -2.71 -12.94 15.70
C GLY A 112 -2.31 -14.36 15.33
N GLU A 113 -1.09 -14.79 15.66
CA GLU A 113 -0.63 -16.18 15.49
C GLU A 113 -1.45 -17.14 16.34
N ASN A 114 -1.69 -16.82 17.59
CA ASN A 114 -2.52 -17.64 18.48
C ASN A 114 -3.96 -17.77 17.95
N LEU A 115 -4.56 -16.65 17.50
CA LEU A 115 -5.89 -16.67 16.89
C LEU A 115 -5.93 -17.52 15.61
N PHE A 116 -4.89 -17.43 14.77
CA PHE A 116 -4.79 -18.22 13.54
C PHE A 116 -4.84 -19.73 13.81
N HIS A 117 -4.18 -20.18 14.88
CA HIS A 117 -4.20 -21.57 15.28
C HIS A 117 -5.50 -21.99 15.98
N SER A 118 -6.02 -21.17 16.89
CA SER A 118 -7.23 -21.50 17.66
C SER A 118 -8.51 -21.47 16.81
N ALA A 119 -8.63 -20.52 15.88
CA ALA A 119 -9.76 -20.40 14.96
C ALA A 119 -9.70 -21.41 13.79
N GLY A 120 -8.54 -22.06 13.59
CA GLY A 120 -8.28 -23.03 12.55
C GLY A 120 -7.61 -22.42 11.31
N THR A 121 -6.36 -22.81 11.09
CA THR A 121 -5.51 -22.29 10.00
C THR A 121 -6.16 -22.42 8.64
N GLU A 122 -6.67 -23.62 8.30
CA GLU A 122 -7.34 -23.88 7.01
C GLU A 122 -8.59 -23.01 6.83
N LYS A 123 -9.39 -22.88 7.91
CA LYS A 123 -10.60 -22.04 7.90
C LYS A 123 -10.26 -20.57 7.68
N CYS A 124 -9.22 -20.03 8.33
CA CYS A 124 -8.77 -18.68 8.10
C CYS A 124 -8.29 -18.48 6.65
N VAL A 125 -7.49 -19.40 6.12
CA VAL A 125 -7.00 -19.34 4.74
C VAL A 125 -8.16 -19.40 3.74
N GLU A 126 -9.17 -20.23 3.96
CA GLU A 126 -10.33 -20.37 3.07
C GLU A 126 -11.28 -19.17 3.14
N HIS A 127 -11.53 -18.62 4.34
CA HIS A 127 -12.57 -17.61 4.56
C HIS A 127 -12.04 -16.17 4.55
N VAL A 128 -10.88 -15.90 5.19
CA VAL A 128 -10.34 -14.54 5.28
C VAL A 128 -9.04 -14.36 4.48
N LEU A 129 -8.59 -15.40 3.77
CA LEU A 129 -7.44 -15.44 2.85
C LEU A 129 -6.09 -15.06 3.48
N ASN A 130 -6.01 -14.95 4.79
CA ASN A 130 -4.82 -14.54 5.53
C ASN A 130 -4.76 -15.18 6.91
N SER A 131 -3.57 -15.14 7.53
CA SER A 131 -3.44 -15.19 8.97
C SER A 131 -3.91 -13.87 9.59
N PRO A 132 -4.58 -13.87 10.76
CA PRO A 132 -4.87 -12.65 11.52
C PRO A 132 -3.63 -11.81 11.85
N GLY A 133 -2.46 -12.41 11.98
CA GLY A 133 -1.15 -11.76 12.04
C GLY A 133 -1.14 -10.49 12.89
N ASN A 134 -0.56 -9.41 12.35
CA ASN A 134 -0.47 -8.11 13.00
C ASN A 134 -1.44 -7.08 12.39
N PHE A 135 -2.67 -7.51 12.13
CA PHE A 135 -3.70 -6.67 11.52
C PHE A 135 -4.65 -6.06 12.56
N THR A 136 -5.63 -5.30 12.10
CA THR A 136 -6.54 -4.51 12.95
C THR A 136 -7.26 -5.35 14.01
N LEU A 137 -7.74 -6.55 13.65
CA LEU A 137 -8.41 -7.46 14.58
C LEU A 137 -7.48 -7.86 15.75
N SER A 138 -6.25 -8.24 15.45
CA SER A 138 -5.29 -8.64 16.49
C SER A 138 -4.91 -7.48 17.41
N LYS A 139 -4.83 -6.26 16.89
CA LYS A 139 -4.63 -5.04 17.68
C LYS A 139 -5.82 -4.75 18.61
N LEU A 140 -7.04 -5.01 18.14
CA LEU A 140 -8.25 -4.85 18.97
C LEU A 140 -8.29 -5.89 20.11
N ILE A 141 -7.88 -7.14 19.83
CA ILE A 141 -7.71 -8.16 20.86
C ILE A 141 -6.65 -7.74 21.90
N TRP A 142 -5.53 -7.17 21.40
CA TRP A 142 -4.50 -6.65 22.29
C TRP A 142 -5.04 -5.59 23.26
N ILE A 143 -5.87 -4.64 22.80
CA ILE A 143 -6.53 -3.65 23.65
C ILE A 143 -7.43 -4.36 24.67
N LYS A 144 -8.21 -5.36 24.25
CA LYS A 144 -9.09 -6.12 25.13
C LYS A 144 -8.31 -6.77 26.28
N GLU A 145 -7.16 -7.36 25.99
CA GLU A 145 -6.36 -8.10 26.95
C GLU A 145 -5.51 -7.19 27.86
N ASN A 146 -4.98 -6.10 27.33
CA ASN A 146 -3.98 -5.27 28.02
C ASN A 146 -4.54 -3.94 28.53
N GLU A 147 -5.65 -3.44 27.94
CA GLU A 147 -6.30 -2.18 28.31
C GLU A 147 -7.82 -2.37 28.49
N PRO A 148 -8.27 -3.29 29.39
CA PRO A 148 -9.70 -3.66 29.50
C PRO A 148 -10.60 -2.47 29.88
N GLU A 149 -10.09 -1.47 30.60
CA GLU A 149 -10.85 -0.26 30.93
C GLU A 149 -11.14 0.59 29.68
N ILE A 150 -10.19 0.65 28.73
CA ILE A 150 -10.39 1.29 27.43
C ILE A 150 -11.36 0.46 26.59
N TYR A 151 -11.12 -0.86 26.50
CA TYR A 151 -11.96 -1.77 25.72
C TYR A 151 -13.44 -1.68 26.09
N ASN A 152 -13.76 -1.67 27.39
CA ASN A 152 -15.13 -1.57 27.90
C ASN A 152 -15.83 -0.24 27.57
N ARG A 153 -15.09 0.77 27.13
CA ARG A 153 -15.63 2.08 26.73
C ARG A 153 -15.75 2.22 25.21
N ILE A 154 -15.25 1.25 24.43
CA ILE A 154 -15.31 1.31 22.97
C ILE A 154 -16.78 1.28 22.53
N TYR A 155 -17.16 2.28 21.77
CA TYR A 155 -18.42 2.31 21.04
C TYR A 155 -18.25 1.71 19.66
N LYS A 156 -17.21 2.13 18.92
CA LYS A 156 -16.83 1.60 17.62
C LYS A 156 -15.31 1.54 17.48
N PHE A 157 -14.81 0.59 16.71
CA PHE A 157 -13.44 0.63 16.20
C PHE A 157 -13.43 0.99 14.72
N MET A 158 -12.33 1.54 14.23
CA MET A 158 -12.21 2.15 12.92
C MET A 158 -10.80 1.98 12.35
N LEU A 159 -10.71 1.97 11.04
CA LEU A 159 -9.47 2.21 10.31
C LEU A 159 -9.16 3.73 10.27
N PRO A 160 -7.94 4.14 9.94
CA PRO A 160 -7.59 5.58 9.91
C PRO A 160 -8.49 6.41 8.99
N GLY A 161 -8.84 5.88 7.81
CA GLY A 161 -9.75 6.58 6.89
C GLY A 161 -11.20 6.62 7.36
N ASP A 162 -11.64 5.61 8.12
CA ASP A 162 -12.96 5.61 8.74
C ASP A 162 -13.08 6.74 9.77
N PHE A 163 -12.01 6.95 10.55
CA PHE A 163 -11.96 8.05 11.51
C PHE A 163 -12.01 9.43 10.84
N ILE A 164 -11.31 9.64 9.72
CA ILE A 164 -11.39 10.90 8.98
C ILE A 164 -12.80 11.12 8.42
N ALA A 165 -13.44 10.06 7.90
CA ALA A 165 -14.83 10.15 7.45
C ALA A 165 -15.80 10.44 8.61
N LEU A 166 -15.59 9.84 9.78
CA LEU A 166 -16.33 10.15 10.99
C LEU A 166 -16.21 11.65 11.37
N LYS A 167 -15.00 12.21 11.33
CA LYS A 167 -14.76 13.63 11.63
C LYS A 167 -15.49 14.56 10.65
N LEU A 168 -15.59 14.15 9.39
CA LEU A 168 -16.32 14.89 8.35
C LEU A 168 -17.83 14.78 8.49
N SER A 169 -18.36 13.58 8.75
CA SER A 169 -19.80 13.27 8.65
C SER A 169 -20.52 13.10 9.99
N GLY A 170 -19.80 12.65 11.01
CA GLY A 170 -20.41 12.20 12.26
C GLY A 170 -20.94 10.75 12.19
N GLU A 171 -20.75 10.04 11.08
CA GLU A 171 -21.25 8.68 10.86
C GLU A 171 -20.14 7.64 11.01
N CYS A 172 -20.47 6.52 11.68
CA CYS A 172 -19.57 5.38 11.84
C CYS A 172 -19.79 4.39 10.69
N VAL A 173 -18.99 4.49 9.65
CA VAL A 173 -19.08 3.66 8.44
C VAL A 173 -17.72 3.04 8.13
N THR A 174 -17.71 1.78 7.66
CA THR A 174 -16.55 1.08 7.13
C THR A 174 -16.87 0.43 5.78
N THR A 175 -15.90 -0.25 5.16
CA THR A 175 -16.08 -0.88 3.84
C THR A 175 -15.63 -2.34 3.85
N PRO A 176 -16.12 -3.20 2.91
CA PRO A 176 -15.59 -4.55 2.75
C PRO A 176 -14.08 -4.59 2.53
N SER A 177 -13.53 -3.64 1.74
CA SER A 177 -12.08 -3.51 1.54
C SER A 177 -11.36 -3.23 2.86
N GLY A 178 -11.87 -2.31 3.68
CA GLY A 178 -11.31 -2.01 5.00
C GLY A 178 -11.43 -3.18 5.98
N LEU A 179 -12.58 -3.85 6.01
CA LEU A 179 -12.74 -5.05 6.85
C LEU A 179 -11.82 -6.19 6.41
N SER A 180 -11.57 -6.34 5.10
CA SER A 180 -10.67 -7.37 4.60
C SER A 180 -9.22 -7.15 5.01
N GLU A 181 -8.74 -5.91 4.99
CA GLU A 181 -7.40 -5.57 5.47
C GLU A 181 -7.26 -5.66 6.99
N GLY A 182 -8.36 -5.55 7.70
CA GLY A 182 -8.46 -5.80 9.14
C GLY A 182 -8.59 -7.26 9.53
N ILE A 183 -8.69 -8.18 8.54
CA ILE A 183 -8.95 -9.63 8.67
C ILE A 183 -10.29 -9.91 9.35
N MET A 184 -11.33 -9.23 8.87
CA MET A 184 -12.70 -9.34 9.38
C MET A 184 -13.73 -9.54 8.26
N TRP A 185 -13.31 -9.73 7.00
CA TRP A 185 -14.19 -10.01 5.86
C TRP A 185 -14.12 -11.47 5.47
N ASP A 186 -15.26 -12.15 5.46
CA ASP A 186 -15.41 -13.54 5.00
C ASP A 186 -15.64 -13.56 3.49
N PHE A 187 -14.60 -13.87 2.72
CA PHE A 187 -14.65 -13.91 1.27
C PHE A 187 -15.52 -15.05 0.70
N LYS A 188 -15.72 -16.13 1.47
CA LYS A 188 -16.58 -17.25 1.05
C LYS A 188 -18.05 -16.86 1.08
N ASN A 189 -18.45 -16.09 2.10
CA ASN A 189 -19.81 -15.65 2.32
C ASN A 189 -20.07 -14.20 1.89
N ASP A 190 -19.04 -13.46 1.45
CA ASP A 190 -19.08 -12.02 1.14
C ASP A 190 -19.78 -11.20 2.24
N SER A 191 -19.35 -11.38 3.48
CA SER A 191 -19.94 -10.78 4.67
C SER A 191 -18.91 -10.57 5.78
N LEU A 192 -19.32 -9.93 6.86
CA LEU A 192 -18.52 -9.84 8.08
C LEU A 192 -18.19 -11.25 8.61
N ALA A 193 -16.94 -11.50 8.94
CA ALA A 193 -16.45 -12.78 9.49
C ALA A 193 -16.87 -12.92 10.98
N ASN A 194 -18.18 -13.00 11.24
CA ASN A 194 -18.73 -13.09 12.59
C ASN A 194 -18.12 -14.25 13.39
N TRP A 195 -17.91 -15.40 12.73
CA TRP A 195 -17.29 -16.56 13.36
C TRP A 195 -15.87 -16.25 13.90
N LEU A 196 -15.09 -15.43 13.19
CA LEU A 196 -13.74 -15.07 13.63
C LEU A 196 -13.77 -14.05 14.77
N LEU A 197 -14.75 -13.11 14.73
CA LEU A 197 -14.99 -12.18 15.83
C LEU A 197 -15.42 -12.93 17.10
N GLU A 198 -16.27 -13.93 16.97
CA GLU A 198 -16.71 -14.81 18.07
C GLU A 198 -15.54 -15.60 18.66
N ASP A 199 -14.70 -16.22 17.81
CA ASP A 199 -13.49 -16.95 18.24
C ASP A 199 -12.48 -16.01 18.94
N ALA A 200 -12.40 -14.73 18.51
CA ALA A 200 -11.61 -13.68 19.14
C ALA A 200 -12.28 -13.10 20.40
N GLY A 201 -13.53 -13.47 20.67
CA GLY A 201 -14.34 -12.91 21.75
C GLY A 201 -14.59 -11.40 21.61
N ILE A 202 -14.69 -10.90 20.37
CA ILE A 202 -15.00 -9.51 20.03
C ILE A 202 -16.48 -9.39 19.71
N ASP A 203 -17.15 -8.41 20.33
CA ASP A 203 -18.57 -8.13 20.05
C ASP A 203 -18.72 -7.56 18.63
N PRO A 204 -19.47 -8.22 17.72
CA PRO A 204 -19.72 -7.72 16.37
C PRO A 204 -20.38 -6.33 16.35
N SER A 205 -21.08 -5.93 17.40
CA SER A 205 -21.69 -4.60 17.49
C SER A 205 -20.66 -3.44 17.52
N LEU A 206 -19.39 -3.74 17.78
CA LEU A 206 -18.29 -2.76 17.73
C LEU A 206 -17.90 -2.40 16.28
N VAL A 207 -18.31 -3.21 15.29
CA VAL A 207 -18.09 -2.94 13.87
C VAL A 207 -19.00 -1.79 13.43
N SER A 208 -18.46 -0.86 12.66
CA SER A 208 -19.21 0.23 12.02
C SER A 208 -20.12 -0.28 10.91
N ASP A 209 -21.10 0.53 10.48
CA ASP A 209 -21.99 0.19 9.36
C ASP A 209 -21.21 -0.06 8.08
N ILE A 210 -21.53 -1.12 7.34
CA ILE A 210 -20.77 -1.53 6.16
C ILE A 210 -21.42 -0.94 4.91
N LYS A 211 -20.64 -0.15 4.14
CA LYS A 211 -21.05 0.36 2.82
C LYS A 211 -19.99 0.00 1.75
N PRO A 212 -20.38 -0.18 0.48
CA PRO A 212 -19.42 -0.44 -0.59
C PRO A 212 -18.35 0.65 -0.72
N SER A 213 -17.13 0.29 -1.17
CA SER A 213 -16.03 1.26 -1.32
C SER A 213 -16.37 2.40 -2.29
N PHE A 214 -17.10 2.10 -3.37
CA PHE A 214 -17.64 3.10 -4.32
C PHE A 214 -19.12 3.32 -4.05
N SER A 215 -19.44 4.11 -3.05
CA SER A 215 -20.82 4.50 -2.70
C SER A 215 -20.82 5.75 -1.84
N GLU A 216 -22.02 6.33 -1.67
CA GLU A 216 -22.23 7.37 -0.68
C GLU A 216 -22.06 6.80 0.74
N GLN A 217 -21.04 7.28 1.44
CA GLN A 217 -20.63 6.78 2.76
C GLN A 217 -20.95 7.78 3.89
N GLY A 218 -21.61 8.87 3.59
CA GLY A 218 -22.00 9.95 4.48
C GLY A 218 -21.82 11.31 3.83
N PHE A 219 -22.27 12.35 4.51
CA PHE A 219 -22.19 13.74 4.06
C PHE A 219 -21.42 14.59 5.06
N VAL A 220 -20.68 15.58 4.57
CA VAL A 220 -20.03 16.55 5.46
C VAL A 220 -21.10 17.26 6.28
N ASN A 221 -21.05 17.10 7.59
CA ASN A 221 -21.97 17.77 8.51
C ASN A 221 -21.50 19.19 8.85
N LYS A 222 -22.31 19.92 9.62
CA LYS A 222 -22.01 21.30 10.01
C LYS A 222 -20.68 21.45 10.75
N GLN A 223 -20.33 20.50 11.63
CA GLN A 223 -19.07 20.55 12.38
C GLN A 223 -17.89 20.27 11.45
N GLY A 224 -17.95 19.20 10.65
CA GLY A 224 -16.92 18.86 9.67
C GLY A 224 -16.67 20.00 8.68
N ALA A 225 -17.74 20.65 8.20
CA ALA A 225 -17.65 21.83 7.33
C ALA A 225 -16.97 23.02 8.01
N SER A 226 -17.32 23.30 9.26
CA SER A 226 -16.73 24.39 10.02
C SER A 226 -15.23 24.20 10.29
N GLU A 227 -14.83 22.98 10.62
CA GLU A 227 -13.44 22.65 10.95
C GLU A 227 -12.55 22.55 9.70
N SER A 228 -13.03 21.84 8.67
CA SER A 228 -12.25 21.57 7.45
C SER A 228 -12.24 22.72 6.44
N GLY A 229 -13.28 23.57 6.44
CA GLY A 229 -13.48 24.57 5.40
C GLY A 229 -14.21 24.06 4.15
N LEU A 230 -14.60 22.78 4.11
CA LEU A 230 -15.44 22.21 3.05
C LEU A 230 -16.89 22.72 3.13
N PRO A 231 -17.67 22.66 2.04
CA PRO A 231 -19.10 22.94 2.11
C PRO A 231 -19.84 21.83 2.87
N GLU A 232 -20.83 22.22 3.67
CA GLU A 232 -21.77 21.29 4.29
C GLU A 232 -22.58 20.56 3.21
N GLY A 233 -22.88 19.28 3.42
CA GLY A 233 -23.74 18.48 2.56
C GLY A 233 -23.07 17.83 1.35
N ILE A 234 -21.77 17.99 1.13
CA ILE A 234 -21.07 17.24 0.07
C ILE A 234 -20.83 15.79 0.49
N PRO A 235 -20.95 14.81 -0.45
CA PRO A 235 -20.81 13.40 -0.13
C PRO A 235 -19.35 12.95 0.01
N ILE A 236 -19.14 11.95 0.86
CA ILE A 236 -17.96 11.09 0.87
C ILE A 236 -18.28 9.88 0.02
N MET A 237 -17.63 9.73 -1.15
CA MET A 237 -18.03 8.76 -2.18
C MET A 237 -17.07 7.55 -2.31
N TYR A 238 -15.91 7.63 -1.68
CA TYR A 238 -14.90 6.59 -1.81
C TYR A 238 -13.99 6.53 -0.59
N ARG A 239 -13.65 5.29 -0.19
CA ARG A 239 -12.64 5.03 0.84
C ARG A 239 -11.98 3.67 0.64
N ALA A 240 -10.64 3.64 0.74
CA ALA A 240 -9.83 2.41 0.72
C ALA A 240 -8.46 2.62 1.33
N GLY A 241 -7.80 1.53 1.72
CA GLY A 241 -6.41 1.52 2.14
C GLY A 241 -5.47 1.98 1.01
N ASP A 242 -4.27 2.42 1.38
CA ASP A 242 -3.30 3.05 0.46
C ASP A 242 -2.83 2.12 -0.66
N GLN A 243 -2.63 0.82 -0.40
CA GLN A 243 -2.13 -0.10 -1.42
C GLN A 243 -3.17 -0.38 -2.52
N PRO A 244 -4.42 -0.79 -2.21
CA PRO A 244 -5.45 -0.92 -3.24
C PRO A 244 -5.79 0.41 -3.92
N ASN A 245 -5.73 1.54 -3.20
CA ASN A 245 -5.92 2.86 -3.80
C ASN A 245 -4.74 3.28 -4.71
N ASN A 246 -3.49 2.92 -4.37
CA ASN A 246 -2.35 3.17 -5.26
C ASN A 246 -2.50 2.38 -6.58
N ALA A 247 -2.94 1.13 -6.52
CA ALA A 247 -3.24 0.34 -7.71
C ALA A 247 -4.35 1.00 -8.55
N LEU A 248 -5.43 1.44 -7.92
CA LEU A 248 -6.50 2.20 -8.58
C LEU A 248 -5.97 3.49 -9.21
N SER A 249 -5.09 4.24 -8.53
CA SER A 249 -4.49 5.48 -9.03
C SER A 249 -3.72 5.27 -10.33
N LEU A 250 -3.14 4.08 -10.51
CA LEU A 250 -2.46 3.63 -11.72
C LEU A 250 -3.42 2.98 -12.73
N ASN A 251 -4.74 3.02 -12.48
CA ASN A 251 -5.74 2.29 -13.26
C ASN A 251 -5.39 0.80 -13.40
N VAL A 252 -5.03 0.17 -12.28
CA VAL A 252 -4.84 -1.28 -12.12
C VAL A 252 -6.08 -1.81 -11.40
N MET A 253 -7.01 -2.38 -12.17
CA MET A 253 -8.37 -2.71 -11.73
C MET A 253 -8.79 -4.15 -12.07
N GLU A 254 -8.09 -4.79 -13.02
CA GLU A 254 -8.51 -6.08 -13.58
C GLU A 254 -7.50 -7.21 -13.25
N PRO A 255 -7.96 -8.48 -13.22
CA PRO A 255 -7.08 -9.61 -12.95
C PRO A 255 -5.89 -9.67 -13.90
N GLY A 256 -4.72 -9.94 -13.33
CA GLY A 256 -3.45 -10.00 -14.06
C GLY A 256 -2.72 -8.65 -14.14
N GLU A 257 -3.38 -7.54 -13.84
CA GLU A 257 -2.71 -6.25 -13.78
C GLU A 257 -1.92 -6.10 -12.47
N ILE A 258 -0.75 -5.46 -12.57
CA ILE A 258 0.17 -5.21 -11.45
C ILE A 258 0.42 -3.72 -11.30
N ALA A 259 0.32 -3.24 -10.05
CA ALA A 259 0.89 -1.98 -9.59
C ALA A 259 2.20 -2.28 -8.84
N ALA A 260 3.31 -1.71 -9.30
CA ALA A 260 4.61 -1.86 -8.66
C ALA A 260 5.09 -0.53 -8.08
N THR A 261 5.70 -0.58 -6.90
CA THR A 261 6.31 0.58 -6.24
C THR A 261 7.73 0.25 -5.84
N GLY A 262 8.68 1.11 -6.21
CA GLY A 262 10.11 0.97 -5.92
C GLY A 262 10.64 2.15 -5.12
N GLY A 263 10.12 2.34 -3.90
CA GLY A 263 10.56 3.34 -2.95
C GLY A 263 11.66 2.81 -2.00
N THR A 264 11.69 3.28 -0.76
CA THR A 264 12.56 2.75 0.31
C THR A 264 12.38 1.25 0.47
N SER A 265 11.11 0.79 0.50
CA SER A 265 10.72 -0.61 0.33
C SER A 265 10.04 -0.78 -1.03
N GLY A 266 9.97 -2.02 -1.52
CA GLY A 266 9.29 -2.39 -2.75
C GLY A 266 7.93 -3.04 -2.45
N VAL A 267 7.00 -2.81 -3.35
CA VAL A 267 5.69 -3.46 -3.33
C VAL A 267 5.34 -3.95 -4.73
N VAL A 268 4.84 -5.18 -4.79
CA VAL A 268 4.15 -5.72 -5.96
C VAL A 268 2.72 -6.01 -5.55
N TYR A 269 1.78 -5.25 -6.08
CA TYR A 269 0.36 -5.41 -5.84
C TYR A 269 -0.31 -5.91 -7.13
N ALA A 270 -0.76 -7.14 -7.13
CA ALA A 270 -1.41 -7.78 -8.28
C ALA A 270 -2.89 -8.00 -8.01
N ILE A 271 -3.72 -7.96 -9.05
CA ILE A 271 -5.14 -8.31 -8.93
C ILE A 271 -5.37 -9.74 -9.40
N SER A 272 -6.03 -10.53 -8.57
CA SER A 272 -6.48 -11.89 -8.86
C SER A 272 -8.00 -11.93 -9.02
N GLY A 273 -8.49 -12.72 -9.97
CA GLY A 273 -9.90 -13.06 -10.13
C GLY A 273 -10.35 -14.25 -9.27
N GLN A 274 -9.51 -14.75 -8.37
CA GLN A 274 -9.76 -15.96 -7.59
C GLN A 274 -9.68 -15.68 -6.09
N LYS A 275 -10.61 -16.28 -5.33
CA LYS A 275 -10.67 -16.22 -3.85
C LYS A 275 -9.82 -17.37 -3.24
N ASN A 276 -8.55 -17.51 -3.64
CA ASN A 276 -7.64 -18.52 -3.11
C ASN A 276 -6.34 -17.86 -2.65
N THR A 277 -5.58 -18.57 -1.83
CA THR A 277 -4.23 -18.19 -1.46
C THR A 277 -3.40 -19.43 -1.10
N ASN A 278 -2.53 -19.83 -2.03
CA ASN A 278 -1.58 -20.92 -1.83
C ASN A 278 -0.32 -20.45 -1.11
N GLU A 279 -0.09 -19.14 -1.14
CA GLU A 279 1.13 -18.46 -0.65
C GLU A 279 0.84 -17.55 0.55
N HIS A 280 -0.14 -17.89 1.38
CA HIS A 280 -0.61 -17.08 2.51
C HIS A 280 0.49 -16.69 3.53
N THR A 281 1.61 -17.42 3.58
CA THR A 281 2.76 -17.07 4.43
C THR A 281 3.60 -15.93 3.83
N ARG A 282 3.59 -15.78 2.51
CA ARG A 282 4.44 -14.85 1.75
C ARG A 282 3.68 -13.67 1.13
N ILE A 283 2.38 -13.84 0.85
CA ILE A 283 1.50 -12.85 0.24
C ILE A 283 0.38 -12.50 1.20
N ASN A 284 -0.06 -11.24 1.21
CA ASN A 284 -1.33 -10.84 1.83
C ASN A 284 -2.40 -10.68 0.75
N SER A 285 -3.62 -11.13 1.06
CA SER A 285 -4.75 -11.11 0.12
C SER A 285 -5.89 -10.28 0.69
N PHE A 286 -6.29 -9.20 0.00
CA PHE A 286 -7.33 -8.28 0.46
C PHE A 286 -8.38 -8.06 -0.63
N ALA A 287 -9.58 -7.62 -0.26
CA ALA A 287 -10.55 -7.15 -1.24
C ALA A 287 -10.02 -5.91 -1.93
N HIS A 288 -9.82 -5.99 -3.26
CA HIS A 288 -9.51 -4.79 -4.03
C HIS A 288 -10.70 -3.82 -4.02
N THR A 289 -10.46 -2.57 -4.33
CA THR A 289 -11.47 -1.50 -4.22
C THR A 289 -12.78 -1.79 -4.96
N ASN A 290 -12.69 -2.47 -6.12
CA ASN A 290 -13.84 -2.87 -6.95
C ASN A 290 -14.28 -4.33 -6.77
N HIS A 291 -13.85 -4.99 -5.69
CA HIS A 291 -14.35 -6.32 -5.35
C HIS A 291 -15.85 -6.30 -5.05
N LYS A 292 -16.57 -7.29 -5.61
CA LYS A 292 -17.98 -7.54 -5.36
C LYS A 292 -18.23 -9.04 -5.28
N ALA A 293 -19.35 -9.45 -4.68
CA ALA A 293 -19.73 -10.86 -4.56
C ALA A 293 -19.79 -11.59 -5.91
N ASP A 294 -20.30 -10.91 -6.94
CA ASP A 294 -20.46 -11.41 -8.32
C ASP A 294 -19.22 -11.10 -9.21
N GLN A 295 -18.28 -10.31 -8.72
CA GLN A 295 -17.08 -9.91 -9.48
C GLN A 295 -15.84 -9.94 -8.56
N THR A 296 -15.21 -11.10 -8.48
CA THR A 296 -14.04 -11.29 -7.62
C THR A 296 -12.85 -10.44 -8.08
N ARG A 297 -12.34 -9.61 -7.17
CA ARG A 297 -11.12 -8.82 -7.34
C ARG A 297 -10.35 -8.85 -6.04
N ILE A 298 -9.36 -9.71 -5.95
CA ILE A 298 -8.48 -9.86 -4.77
C ILE A 298 -7.15 -9.20 -5.06
N GLY A 299 -6.80 -8.22 -4.24
CA GLY A 299 -5.47 -7.62 -4.26
C GLY A 299 -4.48 -8.52 -3.54
N LYS A 300 -3.48 -9.00 -4.26
CA LYS A 300 -2.36 -9.82 -3.77
C LYS A 300 -1.18 -8.89 -3.51
N LEU A 301 -0.89 -8.65 -2.24
CA LEU A 301 0.16 -7.72 -1.79
C LEU A 301 1.41 -8.50 -1.40
N LEU A 302 2.52 -8.23 -2.09
CA LEU A 302 3.84 -8.74 -1.78
C LEU A 302 4.78 -7.56 -1.49
N CYS A 303 5.37 -7.56 -0.29
CA CYS A 303 6.33 -6.55 0.13
C CYS A 303 7.76 -7.08 0.05
N ILE A 304 8.70 -6.18 -0.30
CA ILE A 304 10.14 -6.44 -0.38
C ILE A 304 10.83 -5.32 0.40
N ASN A 305 11.38 -5.63 1.57
CA ASN A 305 11.95 -4.62 2.46
C ASN A 305 13.31 -4.11 1.99
N GLY A 306 14.13 -4.99 1.41
CA GLY A 306 15.46 -4.67 0.94
C GLY A 306 15.48 -4.14 -0.50
N THR A 307 15.00 -2.93 -0.75
CA THR A 307 14.95 -2.34 -2.09
C THR A 307 15.72 -1.02 -2.17
N GLY A 308 15.04 0.09 -2.36
CA GLY A 308 15.66 1.41 -2.50
C GLY A 308 16.53 1.81 -1.31
N ILE A 309 16.23 1.31 -0.12
CA ILE A 309 17.09 1.52 1.06
C ILE A 309 18.51 0.99 0.83
N GLN A 310 18.68 -0.15 0.13
CA GLN A 310 20.00 -0.68 -0.21
C GLN A 310 20.74 0.25 -1.16
N TYR A 311 20.06 0.72 -2.21
CA TYR A 311 20.67 1.62 -3.19
C TYR A 311 21.01 2.99 -2.57
N SER A 312 20.14 3.47 -1.66
CA SER A 312 20.39 4.66 -0.86
C SER A 312 21.60 4.50 0.08
N TRP A 313 21.71 3.32 0.73
CA TRP A 313 22.87 3.02 1.57
C TRP A 313 24.17 3.04 0.76
N ILE A 314 24.19 2.39 -0.41
CA ILE A 314 25.39 2.43 -1.31
C ILE A 314 25.75 3.87 -1.66
N LYS A 315 24.75 4.70 -2.02
CA LYS A 315 24.98 6.11 -2.32
C LYS A 315 25.60 6.88 -1.15
N ASN A 316 25.00 6.75 0.02
CA ASN A 316 25.35 7.57 1.18
C ASN A 316 26.68 7.13 1.83
N GLU A 317 26.94 5.83 1.89
CA GLU A 317 28.08 5.28 2.62
C GLU A 317 29.29 4.97 1.73
N LEU A 318 29.08 4.68 0.44
CA LEU A 318 30.18 4.30 -0.45
C LEU A 318 30.51 5.35 -1.53
N THR A 319 29.55 6.22 -1.91
CA THR A 319 29.72 7.15 -3.04
C THR A 319 28.93 8.44 -2.83
N SER A 320 29.08 9.09 -1.67
CA SER A 320 28.28 10.25 -1.27
C SER A 320 28.36 11.44 -2.24
N GLU A 321 29.43 11.56 -3.01
CA GLU A 321 29.66 12.60 -4.02
C GLU A 321 28.87 12.39 -5.32
N LEU A 322 28.40 11.16 -5.60
CA LEU A 322 27.65 10.86 -6.82
C LEU A 322 26.15 11.08 -6.63
N SER A 323 25.50 11.62 -7.65
CA SER A 323 24.03 11.61 -7.75
C SER A 323 23.53 10.24 -8.20
N TYR A 324 22.26 9.94 -7.94
CA TYR A 324 21.61 8.72 -8.44
C TYR A 324 21.71 8.59 -9.97
N ASN A 325 21.58 9.70 -10.71
CA ASN A 325 21.72 9.69 -12.17
C ASN A 325 23.11 9.25 -12.62
N GLN A 326 24.17 9.74 -11.95
CA GLN A 326 25.53 9.31 -12.26
C GLN A 326 25.78 7.84 -11.92
N MET A 327 25.24 7.36 -10.80
CA MET A 327 25.30 5.93 -10.44
C MET A 327 24.56 5.06 -11.47
N ASN A 328 23.37 5.46 -11.91
CA ASN A 328 22.57 4.75 -12.91
C ASN A 328 23.31 4.70 -14.25
N GLN A 329 23.85 5.83 -14.74
CA GLN A 329 24.65 5.85 -15.98
C GLN A 329 25.90 4.97 -15.88
N ALA A 330 26.58 4.96 -14.73
CA ALA A 330 27.71 4.05 -14.51
C ALA A 330 27.27 2.58 -14.55
N ALA A 331 26.14 2.24 -13.92
CA ALA A 331 25.57 0.89 -13.95
C ALA A 331 25.23 0.43 -15.38
N GLU A 332 24.70 1.30 -16.23
CA GLU A 332 24.37 1.02 -17.64
C GLU A 332 25.60 0.66 -18.47
N SER A 333 26.81 1.15 -18.11
CA SER A 333 28.04 0.85 -18.81
C SER A 333 28.61 -0.56 -18.57
N VAL A 334 28.05 -1.30 -17.60
CA VAL A 334 28.48 -2.65 -17.22
C VAL A 334 27.56 -3.67 -17.89
N PRO A 335 28.04 -4.84 -18.34
CA PRO A 335 27.19 -5.89 -18.92
C PRO A 335 26.14 -6.42 -17.95
N VAL A 336 25.05 -7.00 -18.49
CA VAL A 336 24.04 -7.75 -17.71
C VAL A 336 24.71 -8.84 -16.90
N GLY A 337 24.31 -9.00 -15.63
CA GLY A 337 24.91 -9.95 -14.70
C GLY A 337 26.19 -9.43 -14.03
N SER A 338 26.59 -8.16 -14.28
CA SER A 338 27.65 -7.45 -13.55
C SER A 338 28.98 -8.25 -13.46
N ASP A 339 29.36 -8.93 -14.55
CA ASP A 339 30.53 -9.82 -14.63
C ASP A 339 30.56 -10.87 -13.49
N GLY A 340 29.38 -11.36 -13.08
CA GLY A 340 29.22 -12.39 -12.03
C GLY A 340 29.13 -11.86 -10.60
N LEU A 341 29.23 -10.53 -10.39
CA LEU A 341 28.98 -9.92 -9.08
C LEU A 341 27.48 -9.94 -8.78
N GLN A 342 27.09 -10.42 -7.62
CA GLN A 342 25.70 -10.51 -7.20
C GLN A 342 25.48 -9.83 -5.85
N ILE A 343 24.31 -9.20 -5.69
CA ILE A 343 23.89 -8.66 -4.40
C ILE A 343 22.49 -9.19 -4.07
N LEU A 344 22.37 -9.77 -2.86
CA LEU A 344 21.09 -10.10 -2.24
C LEU A 344 20.66 -8.90 -1.39
N PRO A 345 19.53 -8.22 -1.70
CA PRO A 345 19.22 -6.90 -1.12
C PRO A 345 18.61 -6.93 0.30
N PHE A 346 18.47 -8.09 0.93
CA PHE A 346 17.64 -8.36 2.10
C PHE A 346 18.26 -7.88 3.44
N GLY A 347 18.67 -6.62 3.49
CA GLY A 347 19.35 -6.02 4.64
C GLY A 347 18.47 -5.10 5.51
N ASN A 348 17.14 -5.09 5.30
CA ASN A 348 16.22 -4.21 6.01
C ASN A 348 15.21 -4.99 6.88
N GLY A 349 15.74 -5.89 7.72
CA GLY A 349 14.92 -6.71 8.61
C GLY A 349 14.39 -7.98 7.96
N ALA A 350 13.32 -8.53 8.52
CA ALA A 350 12.71 -9.76 8.05
C ALA A 350 11.98 -9.58 6.70
N GLU A 351 12.17 -10.51 5.80
CA GLU A 351 11.51 -10.51 4.48
C GLU A 351 10.37 -11.54 4.47
N ARG A 352 9.11 -11.03 4.42
CA ARG A 352 7.95 -11.90 4.36
C ARG A 352 7.95 -12.79 3.11
N MET A 353 8.38 -12.27 1.99
CA MET A 353 8.55 -13.00 0.73
C MET A 353 9.50 -14.21 0.87
N LEU A 354 10.37 -14.19 1.88
CA LEU A 354 11.30 -15.26 2.25
C LEU A 354 10.92 -15.93 3.59
N GLU A 355 9.60 -16.01 3.88
CA GLU A 355 9.05 -16.60 5.11
C GLU A 355 9.62 -16.00 6.39
N ASN A 356 9.68 -14.66 6.44
CA ASN A 356 10.23 -13.86 7.53
C ASN A 356 11.73 -14.11 7.81
N CYS A 357 12.49 -14.56 6.83
CA CYS A 357 13.94 -14.71 6.93
C CYS A 357 14.61 -13.35 7.19
N ASN A 358 15.48 -13.28 8.19
CA ASN A 358 16.25 -12.09 8.57
C ASN A 358 17.73 -12.43 8.72
N LYS A 359 18.46 -12.48 7.60
CA LYS A 359 19.88 -12.85 7.54
C LYS A 359 20.80 -11.74 7.04
N GLY A 360 20.24 -10.59 6.68
CA GLY A 360 20.96 -9.43 6.15
C GLY A 360 21.31 -9.52 4.67
N SER A 361 21.80 -8.42 4.11
CA SER A 361 22.26 -8.34 2.72
C SER A 361 23.56 -9.11 2.50
N ARG A 362 23.82 -9.54 1.27
CA ARG A 362 25.03 -10.27 0.88
C ARG A 362 25.59 -9.76 -0.43
N ILE A 363 26.91 -9.57 -0.48
CA ILE A 363 27.67 -9.38 -1.72
C ILE A 363 28.37 -10.71 -2.02
N HIS A 364 28.15 -11.24 -3.21
CA HIS A 364 28.65 -12.55 -3.63
C HIS A 364 29.53 -12.40 -4.88
N ASN A 365 30.62 -13.19 -4.97
CA ASN A 365 31.59 -13.22 -6.06
C ASN A 365 32.36 -11.90 -6.31
N LEU A 366 32.53 -11.05 -5.30
CA LEU A 366 33.32 -9.83 -5.46
C LEU A 366 34.79 -10.18 -5.77
N ASN A 367 35.29 -9.71 -6.93
CA ASN A 367 36.67 -9.86 -7.38
C ASN A 367 37.33 -8.49 -7.53
N PHE A 368 38.31 -8.17 -6.71
CA PHE A 368 38.97 -6.86 -6.65
C PHE A 368 39.76 -6.49 -7.92
N ASN A 369 40.11 -7.46 -8.77
CA ASN A 369 40.83 -7.22 -10.01
C ASN A 369 39.90 -6.84 -11.18
N VAL A 370 38.61 -7.18 -11.09
CA VAL A 370 37.61 -7.02 -12.16
C VAL A 370 36.59 -5.95 -11.79
N HIS A 371 35.98 -6.07 -10.60
CA HIS A 371 34.83 -5.27 -10.23
C HIS A 371 35.24 -3.88 -9.74
N LYS A 372 34.51 -2.88 -10.24
CA LYS A 372 34.61 -1.45 -9.88
C LYS A 372 33.28 -0.98 -9.29
N SER A 373 33.21 0.27 -8.86
CA SER A 373 31.97 0.86 -8.33
C SER A 373 30.76 0.71 -9.26
N ALA A 374 30.96 0.86 -10.58
CA ALA A 374 29.90 0.67 -11.58
C ALA A 374 29.29 -0.75 -11.54
N HIS A 375 30.09 -1.78 -11.29
CA HIS A 375 29.61 -3.17 -11.13
C HIS A 375 28.78 -3.31 -9.85
N ILE A 376 29.17 -2.65 -8.75
CA ILE A 376 28.40 -2.64 -7.49
C ILE A 376 27.03 -1.97 -7.74
N PHE A 377 27.00 -0.84 -8.46
CA PHE A 377 25.75 -0.14 -8.76
C PHE A 377 24.82 -1.03 -9.62
N ARG A 378 25.37 -1.66 -10.64
CA ARG A 378 24.61 -2.55 -11.49
C ARG A 378 24.12 -3.79 -10.73
N ALA A 379 24.99 -4.47 -10.00
CA ALA A 379 24.62 -5.65 -9.21
C ALA A 379 23.57 -5.34 -8.14
N ALA A 380 23.58 -4.11 -7.58
CA ALA A 380 22.56 -3.67 -6.64
C ALA A 380 21.20 -3.48 -7.33
N LEU A 381 21.16 -2.75 -8.46
CA LEU A 381 19.92 -2.57 -9.23
C LEU A 381 19.37 -3.88 -9.76
N GLU A 382 20.21 -4.77 -10.29
CA GLU A 382 19.83 -6.12 -10.74
C GLU A 382 19.35 -6.97 -9.58
N GLY A 383 20.03 -6.97 -8.42
CA GLY A 383 19.62 -7.74 -7.25
C GLY A 383 18.26 -7.33 -6.71
N ILE A 384 17.96 -6.03 -6.72
CA ILE A 384 16.63 -5.52 -6.37
C ILE A 384 15.62 -5.94 -7.46
N ALA A 385 15.93 -5.78 -8.74
CA ALA A 385 15.04 -6.19 -9.84
C ALA A 385 14.74 -7.70 -9.78
N PHE A 386 15.74 -8.53 -9.53
CA PHE A 386 15.57 -9.99 -9.38
C PHE A 386 14.68 -10.34 -8.18
N SER A 387 14.72 -9.57 -7.10
CA SER A 387 13.80 -9.77 -5.98
C SER A 387 12.35 -9.49 -6.35
N PHE A 388 12.09 -8.48 -7.23
CA PHE A 388 10.75 -8.22 -7.78
C PHE A 388 10.31 -9.36 -8.71
N VAL A 389 11.19 -9.85 -9.58
CA VAL A 389 10.88 -10.98 -10.47
C VAL A 389 10.58 -12.24 -9.65
N TYR A 390 11.37 -12.51 -8.60
CA TYR A 390 11.11 -13.62 -7.69
C TYR A 390 9.76 -13.48 -6.97
N GLY A 391 9.42 -12.28 -6.53
CA GLY A 391 8.10 -11.98 -5.97
C GLY A 391 6.96 -12.20 -6.98
N MET A 392 7.17 -11.85 -8.25
CA MET A 392 6.19 -12.09 -9.32
C MET A 392 6.05 -13.59 -9.65
N GLU A 393 7.11 -14.40 -9.50
CA GLU A 393 7.00 -15.87 -9.59
C GLU A 393 6.13 -16.43 -8.45
N ILE A 394 6.28 -15.89 -7.23
CA ILE A 394 5.42 -16.27 -6.10
C ILE A 394 3.95 -15.94 -6.41
N LEU A 395 3.67 -14.76 -6.97
CA LEU A 395 2.33 -14.37 -7.38
C LEU A 395 1.77 -15.29 -8.48
N LYS A 396 2.60 -15.70 -9.46
CA LYS A 396 2.19 -16.68 -10.48
C LYS A 396 1.84 -18.04 -9.87
N ASN A 397 2.61 -18.51 -8.89
CA ASN A 397 2.31 -19.75 -8.16
C ASN A 397 1.02 -19.64 -7.35
N ASP A 398 0.64 -18.42 -6.94
CA ASP A 398 -0.65 -18.11 -6.28
C ASP A 398 -1.79 -17.85 -7.29
N GLY A 399 -1.59 -18.14 -8.57
CA GLY A 399 -2.62 -18.10 -9.60
C GLY A 399 -2.84 -16.74 -10.25
N VAL A 400 -1.84 -15.85 -10.24
CA VAL A 400 -1.90 -14.56 -10.96
C VAL A 400 -1.24 -14.68 -12.33
N ASP A 401 -2.01 -14.55 -13.40
CA ASP A 401 -1.50 -14.44 -14.77
C ASP A 401 -1.19 -12.97 -15.09
N ILE A 402 0.10 -12.62 -15.15
CA ILE A 402 0.55 -11.24 -15.34
C ILE A 402 0.26 -10.78 -16.76
N THR A 403 -0.54 -9.72 -16.91
CA THR A 403 -0.92 -9.12 -18.19
C THR A 403 -0.31 -7.75 -18.45
N SER A 404 -0.12 -6.95 -17.40
CA SER A 404 0.48 -5.62 -17.49
C SER A 404 1.11 -5.19 -16.19
N ILE A 405 2.14 -4.34 -16.28
CA ILE A 405 2.80 -3.75 -15.10
C ILE A 405 2.77 -2.22 -15.25
N LYS A 406 2.27 -1.56 -14.23
CA LYS A 406 2.30 -0.10 -14.11
C LYS A 406 3.02 0.29 -12.82
N ALA A 407 3.76 1.39 -12.85
CA ALA A 407 4.45 1.91 -11.69
C ALA A 407 4.33 3.44 -11.62
N GLY A 408 4.44 3.97 -10.42
CA GLY A 408 4.58 5.40 -10.21
C GLY A 408 5.94 5.90 -10.70
N ASN A 409 6.04 7.21 -10.95
CA ASN A 409 7.29 7.86 -11.33
C ASN A 409 8.22 8.01 -10.11
N ASP A 410 8.54 6.90 -9.45
CA ASP A 410 9.40 6.83 -8.28
C ASP A 410 10.88 6.49 -8.64
N ASN A 411 11.75 6.52 -7.63
CA ASN A 411 13.19 6.53 -7.82
C ASN A 411 13.75 5.30 -8.55
N LEU A 412 13.36 4.08 -8.20
CA LEU A 412 13.93 2.86 -8.80
C LEU A 412 13.45 2.65 -10.22
N PHE A 413 12.17 2.92 -10.49
CA PHE A 413 11.63 2.77 -11.86
C PHE A 413 12.17 3.81 -12.86
N ARG A 414 12.88 4.84 -12.39
CA ARG A 414 13.66 5.75 -13.25
C ARG A 414 15.02 5.18 -13.67
N ALA A 415 15.50 4.12 -13.00
CA ALA A 415 16.75 3.46 -13.34
C ALA A 415 16.50 2.42 -14.43
N GLU A 416 17.05 2.67 -15.63
CA GLU A 416 16.88 1.77 -16.80
C GLU A 416 17.25 0.33 -16.49
N VAL A 417 18.40 0.09 -15.83
CA VAL A 417 18.85 -1.25 -15.45
C VAL A 417 17.80 -1.99 -14.63
N PHE A 418 17.19 -1.32 -13.64
CA PHE A 418 16.16 -1.93 -12.79
C PHE A 418 14.90 -2.27 -13.56
N ALA A 419 14.29 -1.27 -14.20
CA ALA A 419 13.01 -1.43 -14.86
C ALA A 419 13.08 -2.36 -16.08
N LYS A 420 14.15 -2.23 -16.89
CA LYS A 420 14.37 -3.08 -18.05
C LYS A 420 14.64 -4.54 -17.70
N THR A 421 15.36 -4.79 -16.60
CA THR A 421 15.57 -6.15 -16.09
C THR A 421 14.24 -6.82 -15.73
N ILE A 422 13.34 -6.12 -15.03
CA ILE A 422 12.00 -6.65 -14.71
C ILE A 422 11.20 -6.85 -15.98
N ALA A 423 11.11 -5.85 -16.88
CA ALA A 423 10.37 -5.93 -18.12
C ALA A 423 10.81 -7.13 -18.98
N THR A 424 12.12 -7.33 -19.09
CA THR A 424 12.71 -8.42 -19.90
C THR A 424 12.42 -9.79 -19.31
N LEU A 425 12.59 -9.98 -18.01
CA LEU A 425 12.36 -11.27 -17.36
C LEU A 425 10.89 -11.64 -17.24
N THR A 426 10.01 -10.65 -17.13
CA THR A 426 8.56 -10.88 -17.08
C THR A 426 7.90 -10.90 -18.46
N GLN A 427 8.64 -10.52 -19.51
CA GLN A 427 8.14 -10.32 -20.88
C GLN A 427 6.94 -9.37 -20.93
N SER A 428 6.94 -8.36 -20.05
CA SER A 428 5.86 -7.39 -19.89
C SER A 428 6.41 -5.97 -19.94
N LYS A 429 5.71 -5.10 -20.66
CA LYS A 429 6.03 -3.67 -20.65
C LYS A 429 5.73 -3.07 -19.27
N ILE A 430 6.56 -2.12 -18.84
CA ILE A 430 6.33 -1.35 -17.63
C ILE A 430 6.01 0.10 -18.02
N ASN A 431 4.78 0.53 -17.77
CA ASN A 431 4.36 1.91 -17.98
C ASN A 431 4.53 2.73 -16.70
N ILE A 432 5.28 3.82 -16.80
CA ILE A 432 5.49 4.76 -15.71
C ILE A 432 4.47 5.88 -15.80
N VAL A 433 3.66 6.05 -14.77
CA VAL A 433 2.57 7.03 -14.69
C VAL A 433 2.80 7.97 -13.52
N GLU A 434 2.58 9.25 -13.74
CA GLU A 434 2.67 10.25 -12.67
C GLU A 434 1.31 10.43 -12.00
N THR A 435 1.17 9.88 -10.80
CA THR A 435 -0.06 10.00 -10.00
C THR A 435 0.28 9.93 -8.51
N THR A 436 -0.71 10.17 -7.66
CA THR A 436 -0.58 10.03 -6.19
C THR A 436 -1.83 9.37 -5.61
N GLY A 437 -1.72 8.82 -4.39
CA GLY A 437 -2.86 8.25 -3.68
C GLY A 437 -4.04 9.24 -3.53
N ALA A 438 -3.73 10.51 -3.27
CA ALA A 438 -4.76 11.55 -3.16
C ALA A 438 -5.49 11.82 -4.49
N VAL A 439 -4.76 11.82 -5.61
CA VAL A 439 -5.36 11.97 -6.96
C VAL A 439 -6.26 10.79 -7.26
N GLY A 440 -5.78 9.56 -6.99
CA GLY A 440 -6.59 8.34 -7.15
C GLY A 440 -7.87 8.38 -6.33
N ALA A 441 -7.80 8.78 -5.06
CA ALA A 441 -8.96 8.90 -4.19
C ALA A 441 -9.98 9.93 -4.71
N ALA A 442 -9.53 11.10 -5.21
CA ALA A 442 -10.42 12.09 -5.81
C ALA A 442 -11.14 11.55 -7.05
N ARG A 443 -10.41 10.88 -7.95
CA ARG A 443 -10.98 10.26 -9.17
C ARG A 443 -11.94 9.14 -8.84
N ALA A 444 -11.61 8.30 -7.86
CA ALA A 444 -12.47 7.23 -7.37
C ALA A 444 -13.79 7.77 -6.82
N ALA A 445 -13.75 8.89 -6.09
CA ALA A 445 -14.96 9.54 -5.60
C ALA A 445 -15.83 10.13 -6.74
N ALA A 446 -15.21 10.77 -7.72
CA ALA A 446 -15.90 11.28 -8.90
C ALA A 446 -16.52 10.13 -9.74
N TYR A 447 -15.78 9.03 -9.92
CA TYR A 447 -16.30 7.81 -10.55
C TYR A 447 -17.48 7.22 -9.78
N ALA A 448 -17.37 7.08 -8.46
CA ALA A 448 -18.47 6.58 -7.63
C ALA A 448 -19.74 7.46 -7.70
N ALA A 449 -19.58 8.76 -7.95
CA ALA A 449 -20.67 9.69 -8.17
C ALA A 449 -21.20 9.69 -9.61
N GLY A 450 -20.72 8.80 -10.48
CA GLY A 450 -21.20 8.66 -11.87
C GLY A 450 -20.69 9.73 -12.83
N LYS A 451 -19.57 10.41 -12.49
CA LYS A 451 -18.96 11.42 -13.39
C LYS A 451 -18.14 10.79 -14.51
N PHE A 452 -17.69 9.59 -14.32
CA PHE A 452 -16.94 8.77 -15.28
C PHE A 452 -17.59 7.40 -15.41
N ALA A 453 -17.58 6.84 -16.61
CA ALA A 453 -18.13 5.51 -16.87
C ALA A 453 -17.28 4.38 -16.25
N ASN A 454 -15.96 4.61 -16.13
CA ASN A 454 -14.99 3.70 -15.52
C ASN A 454 -13.72 4.46 -15.09
N MET A 455 -12.83 3.78 -14.35
CA MET A 455 -11.57 4.39 -13.91
C MET A 455 -10.63 4.74 -15.06
N GLY A 456 -10.68 4.03 -16.18
CA GLY A 456 -9.89 4.36 -17.38
C GLY A 456 -10.25 5.75 -17.92
N GLU A 457 -11.53 6.12 -17.92
CA GLU A 457 -11.97 7.47 -18.29
C GLU A 457 -11.48 8.52 -17.29
N ALA A 458 -11.60 8.25 -15.99
CA ALA A 458 -11.13 9.15 -14.93
C ALA A 458 -9.60 9.40 -14.96
N THR A 459 -8.83 8.47 -15.52
CA THR A 459 -7.37 8.54 -15.65
C THR A 459 -6.90 8.86 -17.08
N ALA A 460 -7.80 9.12 -18.02
CA ALA A 460 -7.48 9.33 -19.44
C ALA A 460 -6.54 10.51 -19.71
N THR A 461 -6.49 11.48 -18.79
CA THR A 461 -5.58 12.64 -18.87
C THR A 461 -4.16 12.34 -18.38
N ASP A 462 -3.94 11.19 -17.74
CA ASP A 462 -2.60 10.82 -17.28
C ASP A 462 -1.69 10.50 -18.45
N LYS A 463 -0.49 11.04 -18.37
CA LYS A 463 0.54 10.78 -19.37
C LYS A 463 1.42 9.62 -18.92
N ILE A 464 1.62 8.66 -19.79
CA ILE A 464 2.71 7.71 -19.64
C ILE A 464 4.00 8.51 -19.85
N GLN A 465 4.76 8.67 -18.76
CA GLN A 465 6.02 9.43 -18.76
C GLN A 465 7.13 8.66 -19.47
N LEU A 466 7.15 7.35 -19.28
CA LEU A 466 8.15 6.44 -19.82
C LEU A 466 7.55 5.03 -19.94
N THR A 467 7.95 4.30 -20.97
CA THR A 467 7.67 2.88 -21.10
C THR A 467 8.98 2.10 -21.21
N HIS A 468 9.19 1.15 -20.31
CA HIS A 468 10.30 0.20 -20.42
C HIS A 468 9.81 -1.05 -21.17
N GLU A 469 10.38 -1.27 -22.34
CA GLU A 469 10.12 -2.44 -23.18
C GLU A 469 11.05 -3.59 -22.77
N PRO A 470 10.63 -4.87 -22.88
CA PRO A 470 11.53 -6.01 -22.80
C PRO A 470 12.71 -5.88 -23.77
N ASP A 471 13.89 -6.33 -23.36
CA ASP A 471 15.02 -6.44 -24.29
C ASP A 471 14.75 -7.54 -25.32
N ALA A 472 15.25 -7.36 -26.53
CA ALA A 472 15.14 -8.36 -27.59
C ALA A 472 15.95 -9.65 -27.25
N THR A 473 17.00 -9.51 -26.45
CA THR A 473 17.90 -10.59 -26.02
C THR A 473 17.64 -10.91 -24.57
N VAL A 474 16.89 -11.97 -24.30
CA VAL A 474 16.46 -12.37 -22.94
C VAL A 474 17.54 -13.20 -22.22
N GLU A 475 18.30 -13.96 -22.96
CA GLU A 475 19.23 -14.97 -22.44
C GLU A 475 20.20 -14.44 -21.38
N PRO A 476 20.92 -13.31 -21.55
CA PRO A 476 21.82 -12.79 -20.51
C PRO A 476 21.12 -12.46 -19.20
N TYR A 477 19.88 -11.91 -19.27
CA TYR A 477 19.08 -11.60 -18.08
C TYR A 477 18.63 -12.87 -17.37
N GLN A 478 18.23 -13.90 -18.12
CA GLN A 478 17.79 -15.18 -17.57
C GLN A 478 18.95 -15.93 -16.91
N GLU A 479 20.15 -15.92 -17.52
CA GLU A 479 21.35 -16.51 -16.93
C GLU A 479 21.73 -15.80 -15.61
N ALA A 480 21.75 -14.47 -15.63
CA ALA A 480 22.05 -13.68 -14.43
C ALA A 480 21.02 -13.91 -13.32
N TYR A 481 19.73 -13.95 -13.65
CA TYR A 481 18.66 -14.23 -12.70
C TYR A 481 18.77 -15.65 -12.12
N ASN A 482 19.01 -16.65 -12.95
CA ASN A 482 19.16 -18.03 -12.50
C ASN A 482 20.36 -18.20 -11.55
N ALA A 483 21.49 -17.54 -11.86
CA ALA A 483 22.66 -17.52 -10.99
C ALA A 483 22.35 -16.85 -9.65
N TRP A 484 21.68 -15.69 -9.66
CA TRP A 484 21.24 -14.98 -8.46
C TRP A 484 20.25 -15.81 -7.64
N LYS A 485 19.28 -16.45 -8.27
CA LYS A 485 18.29 -17.32 -7.61
C LYS A 485 18.93 -18.53 -6.94
N LYS A 486 19.96 -19.11 -7.56
CA LYS A 486 20.76 -20.17 -6.94
C LYS A 486 21.47 -19.67 -5.68
N THR A 487 22.11 -18.50 -5.74
CA THR A 487 22.74 -17.85 -4.58
C THR A 487 21.72 -17.56 -3.47
N LEU A 488 20.49 -17.11 -3.82
CA LEU A 488 19.41 -16.93 -2.86
C LEU A 488 19.01 -18.26 -2.19
N GLN A 489 18.90 -19.36 -2.95
CA GLN A 489 18.57 -20.68 -2.39
C GLN A 489 19.64 -21.18 -1.42
N GLU A 490 20.91 -20.95 -1.73
CA GLU A 490 22.02 -21.27 -0.83
C GLU A 490 22.01 -20.40 0.43
N TYR A 491 21.73 -19.11 0.28
CA TYR A 491 21.57 -18.17 1.39
C TYR A 491 20.43 -18.58 2.35
N LEU A 492 19.32 -19.08 1.84
CA LEU A 492 18.18 -19.50 2.67
C LEU A 492 18.46 -20.79 3.45
N LYS A 493 19.29 -21.70 2.90
CA LYS A 493 19.64 -22.98 3.55
C LYS A 493 20.64 -22.81 4.69
N ASN A 494 21.55 -21.86 4.60
CA ASN A 494 22.61 -21.59 5.58
C ASN A 494 22.16 -20.57 6.64
#